data_f49f960b42bbb91cd06fc91ef4ad7e8c
#
_entry.id   f49f960b42bbb91cd06fc91ef4ad7e8c
#
_cell.length_a   1.000
_cell.length_b   1.000
_cell.length_c   1.000
_cell.angle_alpha   90.00
_cell.angle_beta   90.00
_cell.angle_gamma   90.00
#
_symmetry.space_group_name_H-M   'P 1'
#
loop_
_entity.id
_entity.type
_entity.pdbx_description
1 polymer ?
#
loop_
_entity_poly.entity_id
_entity_poly.type
_entity_poly.pdbx_seq_one_letter_code
_entity_poly.pdbx_strand_id
1 'polypeptide(L)'
;MPKDKEELKEKKSKDEKKIKELEEQLEKAKADAEHWKNEYYRAYADTKNLRNNLEKEHSDIIKYRAMGFIEDLLPVLDSFHMALANEPTSQELKNYLVGFQFVYRNLVSVLENEGVKENAPNIGDKFSDKTMNAVDVTEQEGEENIITKVYAKGYELHGRLIRPAQVSVSKNKKEENKEGVKADA
;
A
#
# COMPACT_ATOMS: atom_id res chain seq x y z
N MET A 1 -80.20 42.66 19.03
CA MET A 1 -79.85 41.95 17.79
C MET A 1 -78.65 42.48 16.97
N PRO A 2 -77.97 43.59 17.30
CA PRO A 2 -76.65 43.89 16.67
C PRO A 2 -75.42 43.29 17.38
N LYS A 3 -75.49 43.01 18.70
CA LYS A 3 -74.32 42.51 19.50
C LYS A 3 -73.88 41.10 19.12
N ASP A 4 -74.79 40.23 18.80
CA ASP A 4 -74.47 38.83 18.43
C ASP A 4 -73.73 38.72 17.10
N LYS A 5 -73.88 39.68 16.19
CA LYS A 5 -73.13 39.72 14.91
C LYS A 5 -71.67 40.22 15.06
N GLU A 6 -71.44 41.11 16.03
CA GLU A 6 -70.05 41.59 16.35
C GLU A 6 -69.22 40.54 17.08
N GLU A 7 -69.81 39.86 18.07
CA GLU A 7 -69.16 38.75 18.76
C GLU A 7 -68.84 37.59 17.83
N LEU A 8 -69.66 37.27 16.89
CA LEU A 8 -69.39 36.27 15.85
C LEU A 8 -68.31 36.65 14.86
N LYS A 9 -68.20 37.95 14.54
CA LYS A 9 -67.05 38.48 13.70
C LYS A 9 -65.73 38.47 14.44
N GLU A 10 -65.72 38.84 15.72
CA GLU A 10 -64.47 38.81 16.55
C GLU A 10 -64.02 37.35 16.77
N LYS A 11 -64.94 36.42 17.03
CA LYS A 11 -64.56 34.99 17.11
C LYS A 11 -63.96 34.45 15.81
N LYS A 12 -64.63 34.76 14.68
CA LYS A 12 -64.09 34.35 13.35
C LYS A 12 -62.69 34.93 13.08
N SER A 13 -62.45 36.20 13.40
CA SER A 13 -61.15 36.84 13.23
C SER A 13 -60.07 36.24 14.16
N LYS A 14 -60.43 35.85 15.39
CA LYS A 14 -59.52 35.14 16.32
C LYS A 14 -59.23 33.72 15.84
N ASP A 15 -60.23 33.01 15.33
CA ASP A 15 -60.03 31.66 14.80
C ASP A 15 -59.19 31.66 13.51
N GLU A 16 -59.41 32.65 12.62
CA GLU A 16 -58.59 32.81 11.40
C GLU A 16 -57.11 33.11 11.72
N LYS A 17 -56.85 33.94 12.74
CA LYS A 17 -55.47 34.20 13.20
C LYS A 17 -54.83 32.95 13.77
N LYS A 18 -55.58 32.19 14.57
CA LYS A 18 -55.09 30.96 15.17
C LYS A 18 -54.82 29.86 14.14
N ILE A 19 -55.65 29.78 13.10
CA ILE A 19 -55.43 28.87 11.96
C ILE A 19 -54.13 29.22 11.24
N LYS A 20 -53.86 30.50 10.94
CA LYS A 20 -52.63 30.94 10.31
C LYS A 20 -51.39 30.63 11.17
N GLU A 21 -51.47 30.88 12.47
CA GLU A 21 -50.39 30.55 13.38
C GLU A 21 -50.10 29.03 13.41
N LEU A 22 -51.14 28.21 13.39
CA LEU A 22 -51.00 26.75 13.36
C LEU A 22 -50.47 26.25 12.01
N GLU A 23 -50.88 26.86 10.91
CA GLU A 23 -50.34 26.56 9.58
C GLU A 23 -48.85 26.89 9.49
N GLU A 24 -48.43 28.06 10.00
CA GLU A 24 -47.01 28.43 10.06
C GLU A 24 -46.20 27.47 10.94
N GLN A 25 -46.75 27.08 12.09
CA GLN A 25 -46.10 26.09 12.97
C GLN A 25 -45.99 24.72 12.30
N LEU A 26 -47.04 24.31 11.58
CA LEU A 26 -47.06 23.04 10.86
C LEU A 26 -46.01 23.02 9.72
N GLU A 27 -45.90 24.11 8.97
CA GLU A 27 -44.90 24.24 7.90
C GLU A 27 -43.46 24.22 8.48
N LYS A 28 -43.21 24.92 9.58
CA LYS A 28 -41.93 24.87 10.28
C LYS A 28 -41.60 23.45 10.77
N ALA A 29 -42.57 22.81 11.43
CA ALA A 29 -42.37 21.45 11.94
C ALA A 29 -42.13 20.44 10.81
N LYS A 30 -42.79 20.60 9.64
CA LYS A 30 -42.51 19.76 8.47
C LYS A 30 -41.13 20.00 7.90
N ALA A 31 -40.69 21.29 7.77
CA ALA A 31 -39.37 21.64 7.29
C ALA A 31 -38.30 21.11 8.22
N ASP A 32 -38.48 21.23 9.54
CA ASP A 32 -37.56 20.68 10.54
C ASP A 32 -37.49 19.15 10.48
N ALA A 33 -38.65 18.49 10.34
CA ALA A 33 -38.71 17.03 10.19
C ALA A 33 -37.98 16.54 8.94
N GLU A 34 -38.14 17.24 7.82
CA GLU A 34 -37.44 16.90 6.56
C GLU A 34 -35.93 17.17 6.66
N HIS A 35 -35.53 18.27 7.29
CA HIS A 35 -34.12 18.58 7.59
C HIS A 35 -33.47 17.48 8.41
N TRP A 36 -34.07 17.11 9.56
CA TRP A 36 -33.55 16.06 10.44
C TRP A 36 -33.55 14.69 9.78
N LYS A 37 -34.53 14.39 8.94
CA LYS A 37 -34.54 13.17 8.13
C LYS A 37 -33.37 13.10 7.17
N ASN A 38 -33.07 14.19 6.49
CA ASN A 38 -31.94 14.27 5.55
C ASN A 38 -30.60 14.16 6.30
N GLU A 39 -30.46 14.85 7.44
CA GLU A 39 -29.28 14.73 8.30
C GLU A 39 -29.08 13.29 8.83
N TYR A 40 -30.17 12.64 9.21
CA TYR A 40 -30.11 11.24 9.63
C TYR A 40 -29.61 10.33 8.50
N TYR A 41 -30.14 10.46 7.29
CA TYR A 41 -29.67 9.64 6.16
C TYR A 41 -28.22 9.89 5.81
N ARG A 42 -27.78 11.15 5.91
CA ARG A 42 -26.38 11.52 5.71
C ARG A 42 -25.48 10.89 6.77
N ALA A 43 -25.81 11.05 8.03
CA ALA A 43 -25.07 10.45 9.14
C ALA A 43 -25.03 8.91 9.06
N TYR A 44 -26.14 8.31 8.64
CA TYR A 44 -26.22 6.87 8.43
C TYR A 44 -25.30 6.41 7.30
N ALA A 45 -25.27 7.12 6.16
CA ALA A 45 -24.39 6.83 5.05
C ALA A 45 -22.92 6.98 5.44
N ASP A 46 -22.57 8.06 6.15
CA ASP A 46 -21.22 8.32 6.64
C ASP A 46 -20.76 7.22 7.62
N THR A 47 -21.64 6.83 8.54
CA THR A 47 -21.35 5.73 9.48
C THR A 47 -21.12 4.41 8.76
N LYS A 48 -21.92 4.10 7.74
CA LYS A 48 -21.77 2.90 6.91
C LYS A 48 -20.44 2.90 6.15
N ASN A 49 -20.08 4.05 5.57
CA ASN A 49 -18.79 4.21 4.87
C ASN A 49 -17.61 4.07 5.82
N LEU A 50 -17.69 4.70 6.99
CA LEU A 50 -16.66 4.58 8.04
C LEU A 50 -16.49 3.11 8.47
N ARG A 51 -17.59 2.41 8.71
CA ARG A 51 -17.53 0.99 9.08
C ARG A 51 -16.86 0.14 8.01
N ASN A 52 -17.22 0.33 6.74
CA ASN A 52 -16.62 -0.40 5.63
C ASN A 52 -15.10 -0.11 5.50
N ASN A 53 -14.69 1.14 5.75
CA ASN A 53 -13.28 1.51 5.72
C ASN A 53 -12.51 0.86 6.89
N LEU A 54 -13.07 0.91 8.11
CA LEU A 54 -12.47 0.25 9.28
C LEU A 54 -12.34 -1.26 9.10
N GLU A 55 -13.33 -1.92 8.49
CA GLU A 55 -13.27 -3.35 8.20
C GLU A 55 -12.13 -3.68 7.20
N LYS A 56 -11.94 -2.83 6.16
CA LYS A 56 -10.81 -2.97 5.23
C LYS A 56 -9.46 -2.73 5.92
N GLU A 57 -9.33 -1.65 6.65
CA GLU A 57 -8.11 -1.32 7.40
C GLU A 57 -7.74 -2.43 8.39
N HIS A 58 -8.72 -2.95 9.12
CA HIS A 58 -8.52 -4.06 10.04
C HIS A 58 -8.05 -5.35 9.33
N SER A 59 -8.65 -5.65 8.17
CA SER A 59 -8.23 -6.77 7.32
C SER A 59 -6.78 -6.59 6.83
N ASP A 60 -6.42 -5.38 6.41
CA ASP A 60 -5.06 -5.06 5.95
C ASP A 60 -4.04 -5.13 7.11
N ILE A 61 -4.38 -4.64 8.30
CA ILE A 61 -3.53 -4.76 9.50
C ILE A 61 -3.24 -6.23 9.81
N ILE A 62 -4.27 -7.09 9.82
CA ILE A 62 -4.08 -8.52 10.06
C ILE A 62 -3.21 -9.16 8.98
N LYS A 63 -3.47 -8.83 7.71
CA LYS A 63 -2.78 -9.39 6.55
C LYS A 63 -1.29 -9.04 6.52
N TYR A 64 -0.94 -7.82 6.94
CA TYR A 64 0.43 -7.31 6.88
C TYR A 64 1.10 -7.17 8.25
N ARG A 65 0.52 -7.75 9.32
CA ARG A 65 1.05 -7.66 10.70
C ARG A 65 2.51 -8.09 10.84
N ALA A 66 2.93 -9.09 10.05
CA ALA A 66 4.27 -9.65 10.12
C ALA A 66 5.30 -8.86 9.28
N MET A 67 4.87 -7.85 8.51
CA MET A 67 5.72 -7.18 7.52
C MET A 67 6.99 -6.58 8.15
N GLY A 68 6.86 -5.83 9.26
CA GLY A 68 8.01 -5.23 9.92
C GLY A 68 8.96 -6.26 10.52
N PHE A 69 8.43 -7.33 11.13
CA PHE A 69 9.27 -8.42 11.63
C PHE A 69 10.03 -9.12 10.49
N ILE A 70 9.36 -9.36 9.37
CA ILE A 70 10.01 -9.99 8.21
C ILE A 70 11.09 -9.07 7.66
N GLU A 71 10.84 -7.77 7.52
CA GLU A 71 11.81 -6.79 7.04
C GLU A 71 13.10 -6.82 7.88
N ASP A 72 12.97 -6.84 9.21
CA ASP A 72 14.10 -6.94 10.15
C ASP A 72 14.82 -8.30 10.08
N LEU A 73 14.13 -9.37 9.67
CA LEU A 73 14.69 -10.71 9.53
C LEU A 73 15.49 -10.89 8.23
N LEU A 74 15.13 -10.15 7.15
CA LEU A 74 15.76 -10.32 5.83
C LEU A 74 17.29 -10.16 5.83
N PRO A 75 17.91 -9.20 6.55
CA PRO A 75 19.39 -9.10 6.62
C PRO A 75 20.04 -10.33 7.24
N VAL A 76 19.39 -10.98 8.21
CA VAL A 76 19.88 -12.23 8.81
C VAL A 76 19.81 -13.35 7.79
N LEU A 77 18.71 -13.43 7.03
CA LEU A 77 18.53 -14.42 5.97
C LEU A 77 19.58 -14.25 4.86
N ASP A 78 19.88 -13.01 4.45
CA ASP A 78 20.92 -12.69 3.47
C ASP A 78 22.29 -13.11 3.98
N SER A 79 22.61 -12.84 5.24
CA SER A 79 23.87 -13.25 5.87
C SER A 79 24.03 -14.76 5.89
N PHE A 80 22.94 -15.47 6.20
CA PHE A 80 22.90 -16.94 6.16
C PHE A 80 23.11 -17.46 4.74
N HIS A 81 22.46 -16.87 3.76
CA HIS A 81 22.62 -17.23 2.35
C HIS A 81 24.07 -17.02 1.88
N MET A 82 24.68 -15.90 2.24
CA MET A 82 26.07 -15.59 1.90
C MET A 82 27.05 -16.59 2.55
N ALA A 83 26.82 -16.95 3.81
CA ALA A 83 27.65 -17.94 4.50
C ALA A 83 27.57 -19.34 3.85
N LEU A 84 26.36 -19.72 3.37
CA LEU A 84 26.14 -20.99 2.70
C LEU A 84 26.63 -21.03 1.24
N ALA A 85 26.87 -19.88 0.62
CA ALA A 85 27.37 -19.78 -0.76
C ALA A 85 28.87 -20.04 -0.86
N ASN A 86 29.62 -20.03 0.26
CA ASN A 86 31.06 -20.30 0.28
C ASN A 86 31.31 -21.79 0.08
N GLU A 87 32.29 -22.11 -0.78
CA GLU A 87 32.71 -23.50 -0.99
C GLU A 87 33.47 -24.04 0.24
N PRO A 88 33.08 -25.24 0.73
CA PRO A 88 33.72 -25.84 1.90
C PRO A 88 35.10 -26.34 1.58
N THR A 89 36.09 -26.00 2.44
CA THR A 89 37.48 -26.41 2.30
C THR A 89 37.77 -27.82 2.81
N SER A 90 36.87 -28.43 3.57
CA SER A 90 37.00 -29.78 4.12
C SER A 90 35.72 -30.57 4.07
N GLN A 91 35.82 -31.91 4.12
CA GLN A 91 34.67 -32.80 4.14
C GLN A 91 33.80 -32.62 5.42
N GLU A 92 34.43 -32.34 6.55
CA GLU A 92 33.73 -32.07 7.80
C GLU A 92 32.90 -30.79 7.71
N LEU A 93 33.51 -29.71 7.17
CA LEU A 93 32.81 -28.46 6.94
C LEU A 93 31.61 -28.65 5.99
N LYS A 94 31.76 -29.48 4.96
CA LYS A 94 30.68 -29.82 4.03
C LYS A 94 29.50 -30.48 4.76
N ASN A 95 29.76 -31.41 5.67
CA ASN A 95 28.73 -32.07 6.46
C ASN A 95 27.97 -31.07 7.37
N TYR A 96 28.68 -30.14 8.02
CA TYR A 96 28.06 -29.07 8.81
C TYR A 96 27.19 -28.16 7.94
N LEU A 97 27.69 -27.74 6.78
CA LEU A 97 26.94 -26.86 5.86
C LEU A 97 25.65 -27.50 5.37
N VAL A 98 25.60 -28.82 5.17
CA VAL A 98 24.33 -29.52 4.84
C VAL A 98 23.28 -29.33 5.94
N GLY A 99 23.69 -29.42 7.21
CA GLY A 99 22.77 -29.16 8.33
C GLY A 99 22.26 -27.71 8.34
N PHE A 100 23.14 -26.74 8.12
CA PHE A 100 22.74 -25.34 8.05
C PHE A 100 21.89 -25.02 6.82
N GLN A 101 22.13 -25.66 5.67
CA GLN A 101 21.26 -25.55 4.50
C GLN A 101 19.85 -26.06 4.79
N PHE A 102 19.71 -27.13 5.58
CA PHE A 102 18.41 -27.62 6.00
C PHE A 102 17.67 -26.60 6.88
N VAL A 103 18.36 -25.98 7.86
CA VAL A 103 17.82 -24.92 8.71
C VAL A 103 17.37 -23.72 7.86
N TYR A 104 18.21 -23.29 6.91
CA TYR A 104 17.89 -22.20 6.00
C TYR A 104 16.63 -22.48 5.17
N ARG A 105 16.53 -23.67 4.58
CA ARG A 105 15.34 -24.07 3.80
C ARG A 105 14.07 -24.10 4.65
N ASN A 106 14.16 -24.59 5.89
CA ASN A 106 13.02 -24.57 6.81
C ASN A 106 12.59 -23.14 7.13
N LEU A 107 13.54 -22.23 7.36
CA LEU A 107 13.24 -20.82 7.61
C LEU A 107 12.54 -20.16 6.40
N VAL A 108 13.05 -20.41 5.19
CA VAL A 108 12.40 -19.94 3.95
C VAL A 108 11.00 -20.50 3.82
N SER A 109 10.82 -21.81 4.08
CA SER A 109 9.49 -22.46 4.02
C SER A 109 8.51 -21.87 5.02
N VAL A 110 8.95 -21.49 6.22
CA VAL A 110 8.09 -20.80 7.21
C VAL A 110 7.66 -19.43 6.70
N LEU A 111 8.56 -18.69 6.08
CA LEU A 111 8.23 -17.39 5.47
C LEU A 111 7.26 -17.53 4.29
N GLU A 112 7.44 -18.56 3.45
CA GLU A 112 6.53 -18.87 2.34
C GLU A 112 5.12 -19.22 2.85
N ASN A 113 5.03 -19.98 3.94
CA ASN A 113 3.74 -20.33 4.58
C ASN A 113 3.02 -19.09 5.16
N GLU A 114 3.76 -18.07 5.62
CA GLU A 114 3.20 -16.76 6.04
C GLU A 114 2.79 -15.89 4.84
N GLY A 115 3.10 -16.32 3.61
CA GLY A 115 2.74 -15.62 2.37
C GLY A 115 3.82 -14.70 1.80
N VAL A 116 5.06 -14.87 2.29
CA VAL A 116 6.23 -14.20 1.71
C VAL A 116 6.59 -14.90 0.41
N LYS A 117 6.87 -14.12 -0.63
CA LYS A 117 7.43 -14.60 -1.89
C LYS A 117 8.77 -13.96 -2.15
N GLU A 118 9.72 -14.77 -2.57
CA GLU A 118 11.01 -14.32 -3.01
C GLU A 118 10.92 -13.77 -4.44
N ASN A 119 11.51 -12.62 -4.66
CA ASN A 119 11.71 -12.02 -5.97
C ASN A 119 13.24 -12.00 -6.23
N ALA A 120 13.73 -13.05 -6.87
CA ALA A 120 15.12 -13.23 -7.22
C ALA A 120 15.27 -13.09 -8.75
N PRO A 121 15.64 -11.91 -9.26
CA PRO A 121 15.92 -11.75 -10.67
C PRO A 121 17.19 -12.52 -11.05
N ASN A 122 17.25 -12.99 -12.29
CA ASN A 122 18.45 -13.65 -12.82
C ASN A 122 19.39 -12.65 -13.48
N ILE A 123 20.67 -13.01 -13.52
CA ILE A 123 21.65 -12.29 -14.34
C ILE A 123 21.22 -12.40 -15.80
N GLY A 124 21.16 -11.27 -16.51
CA GLY A 124 20.68 -11.18 -17.89
C GLY A 124 19.20 -10.76 -18.02
N ASP A 125 18.45 -10.71 -16.93
CA ASP A 125 17.08 -10.18 -16.94
C ASP A 125 17.09 -8.66 -17.10
N LYS A 126 15.99 -8.10 -17.61
CA LYS A 126 15.81 -6.64 -17.71
C LYS A 126 15.47 -6.07 -16.36
N PHE A 127 16.08 -4.93 -16.04
CA PHE A 127 15.80 -4.18 -14.82
C PHE A 127 14.35 -3.68 -14.78
N SER A 128 13.73 -3.79 -13.61
CA SER A 128 12.39 -3.27 -13.32
C SER A 128 12.40 -2.44 -12.05
N ASP A 129 12.09 -1.17 -12.15
CA ASP A 129 12.03 -0.21 -11.04
C ASP A 129 10.96 -0.54 -9.98
N LYS A 130 9.97 -1.37 -10.35
CA LYS A 130 8.89 -1.77 -9.45
C LYS A 130 9.32 -2.76 -8.36
N THR A 131 10.28 -3.64 -8.68
CA THR A 131 10.67 -4.78 -7.83
C THR A 131 12.14 -4.84 -7.55
N MET A 132 12.94 -3.98 -8.17
CA MET A 132 14.39 -3.97 -8.10
C MET A 132 14.92 -2.58 -7.80
N ASN A 133 16.07 -2.51 -7.13
CA ASN A 133 16.81 -1.29 -6.87
C ASN A 133 18.23 -1.45 -7.41
N ALA A 134 18.63 -0.60 -8.35
CA ALA A 134 19.99 -0.57 -8.87
C ALA A 134 20.90 0.16 -7.86
N VAL A 135 21.76 -0.61 -7.19
CA VAL A 135 22.71 -0.08 -6.19
C VAL A 135 24.08 0.17 -6.81
N ASP A 136 24.35 -0.42 -7.97
CA ASP A 136 25.61 -0.32 -8.68
C ASP A 136 25.39 -0.35 -10.20
N VAL A 137 26.37 0.17 -10.94
CA VAL A 137 26.35 0.22 -12.40
C VAL A 137 27.64 -0.35 -12.94
N THR A 138 27.55 -1.38 -13.75
CA THR A 138 28.68 -2.00 -14.43
C THR A 138 28.74 -1.51 -15.87
N GLU A 139 29.88 -0.91 -16.27
CA GLU A 139 30.12 -0.58 -17.67
C GLU A 139 30.43 -1.84 -18.44
N GLN A 140 29.57 -2.17 -19.41
CA GLN A 140 29.69 -3.36 -20.25
C GLN A 140 29.28 -3.01 -21.69
N GLU A 141 29.93 -3.64 -22.66
CA GLU A 141 29.45 -3.59 -24.05
C GLU A 141 28.19 -4.45 -24.20
N GLY A 142 27.10 -3.89 -24.71
CA GLY A 142 25.87 -4.63 -24.92
C GLY A 142 24.60 -3.83 -24.60
N GLU A 143 23.54 -4.54 -24.24
CA GLU A 143 22.26 -3.92 -23.89
C GLU A 143 22.33 -3.17 -22.54
N GLU A 144 21.73 -1.99 -22.50
CA GLU A 144 21.60 -1.22 -21.28
C GLU A 144 20.47 -1.77 -20.39
N ASN A 145 20.57 -1.51 -19.06
CA ASN A 145 19.58 -1.90 -18.08
C ASN A 145 19.38 -3.43 -17.95
N ILE A 146 20.43 -4.19 -18.18
CA ILE A 146 20.46 -5.64 -17.94
C ILE A 146 21.11 -5.89 -16.57
N ILE A 147 20.59 -6.84 -15.83
CA ILE A 147 21.12 -7.23 -14.52
C ILE A 147 22.45 -7.96 -14.72
N THR A 148 23.51 -7.40 -14.16
CA THR A 148 24.86 -7.99 -14.21
C THR A 148 25.19 -8.76 -12.95
N LYS A 149 24.62 -8.35 -11.80
CA LYS A 149 24.82 -8.98 -10.51
C LYS A 149 23.63 -8.77 -9.58
N VAL A 150 23.34 -9.76 -8.74
CA VAL A 150 22.35 -9.67 -7.67
C VAL A 150 23.07 -9.65 -6.33
N TYR A 151 22.92 -8.58 -5.57
CA TYR A 151 23.54 -8.43 -4.25
C TYR A 151 22.63 -8.94 -3.13
N ALA A 152 21.32 -8.66 -3.24
CA ALA A 152 20.32 -9.14 -2.30
C ALA A 152 19.01 -9.41 -3.03
N LYS A 153 18.31 -10.45 -2.59
CA LYS A 153 17.02 -10.84 -3.13
C LYS A 153 15.93 -9.87 -2.66
N GLY A 154 14.91 -9.65 -3.49
CA GLY A 154 13.71 -8.95 -3.13
C GLY A 154 12.69 -9.88 -2.47
N TYR A 155 11.77 -9.30 -1.71
CA TYR A 155 10.70 -10.04 -1.04
C TYR A 155 9.40 -9.27 -1.04
N GLU A 156 8.29 -9.99 -1.19
CA GLU A 156 6.92 -9.46 -1.09
C GLU A 156 6.10 -10.28 -0.10
N LEU A 157 5.16 -9.62 0.61
CA LEU A 157 4.20 -10.26 1.49
C LEU A 157 2.80 -10.04 0.93
N HIS A 158 2.12 -11.12 0.56
CA HIS A 158 0.77 -11.09 -0.02
C HIS A 158 0.62 -10.09 -1.18
N GLY A 159 1.65 -9.95 -2.02
CA GLY A 159 1.68 -9.04 -3.17
C GLY A 159 2.09 -7.60 -2.85
N ARG A 160 2.43 -7.27 -1.60
CA ARG A 160 3.00 -5.99 -1.21
C ARG A 160 4.52 -6.13 -1.05
N LEU A 161 5.26 -5.28 -1.74
CA LEU A 161 6.71 -5.28 -1.67
C LEU A 161 7.18 -4.92 -0.25
N ILE A 162 8.03 -5.79 0.34
CA ILE A 162 8.73 -5.55 1.61
C ILE A 162 10.04 -4.85 1.29
N ARG A 163 10.85 -5.47 0.42
CA ARG A 163 12.16 -4.98 0.01
C ARG A 163 12.41 -5.29 -1.47
N PRO A 164 12.85 -4.33 -2.30
CA PRO A 164 13.26 -4.60 -3.66
C PRO A 164 14.55 -5.43 -3.70
N ALA A 165 14.74 -6.19 -4.77
CA ALA A 165 16.01 -6.86 -5.02
C ALA A 165 17.10 -5.82 -5.29
N GLN A 166 18.28 -5.97 -4.69
CA GLN A 166 19.42 -5.10 -4.93
C GLN A 166 20.29 -5.68 -6.03
N VAL A 167 20.43 -4.95 -7.13
CA VAL A 167 21.12 -5.43 -8.33
C VAL A 167 22.14 -4.42 -8.85
N SER A 168 23.12 -4.91 -9.61
CA SER A 168 23.93 -4.10 -10.50
C SER A 168 23.36 -4.19 -11.91
N VAL A 169 23.32 -3.07 -12.62
CA VAL A 169 22.81 -2.99 -13.99
C VAL A 169 23.90 -2.61 -14.97
N SER A 170 23.79 -3.09 -16.21
CA SER A 170 24.67 -2.71 -17.30
C SER A 170 24.39 -1.29 -17.77
N LYS A 171 25.44 -0.53 -18.00
CA LYS A 171 25.41 0.72 -18.75
C LYS A 171 26.34 0.60 -19.95
N ASN A 172 25.86 1.01 -21.11
CA ASN A 172 26.67 0.95 -22.29
C ASN A 172 27.87 1.91 -22.17
N LYS A 173 29.05 1.41 -22.42
CA LYS A 173 30.27 2.21 -22.48
C LYS A 173 30.14 3.09 -23.73
N LYS A 174 29.77 4.36 -23.58
CA LYS A 174 29.84 5.32 -24.69
C LYS A 174 31.31 5.39 -25.12
N GLU A 175 31.58 5.08 -26.39
CA GLU A 175 32.84 5.44 -27.01
C GLU A 175 33.06 6.93 -26.74
N GLU A 176 34.08 7.28 -25.94
CA GLU A 176 34.55 8.66 -25.87
C GLU A 176 34.96 9.07 -27.28
N ASN A 177 34.12 9.89 -27.89
CA ASN A 177 34.33 10.45 -29.21
C ASN A 177 35.67 11.21 -29.20
N LYS A 178 36.68 10.61 -29.80
CA LYS A 178 37.96 11.27 -30.12
C LYS A 178 37.68 12.30 -31.23
N GLU A 179 36.90 13.31 -30.96
CA GLU A 179 36.83 14.52 -31.77
C GLU A 179 37.38 15.68 -30.98
N GLY A 180 38.64 15.99 -31.21
CA GLY A 180 39.19 17.20 -30.62
C GLY A 180 40.70 17.34 -30.73
N VAL A 181 41.30 16.88 -31.81
CA VAL A 181 42.64 17.42 -32.19
C VAL A 181 42.70 17.48 -33.71
N LYS A 182 42.18 18.52 -34.29
CA LYS A 182 42.76 19.09 -35.49
C LYS A 182 43.23 20.49 -35.13
N ALA A 183 44.51 20.50 -34.86
CA ALA A 183 45.31 21.67 -34.66
C ALA A 183 45.40 22.48 -35.95
N ASP A 184 45.42 23.76 -35.79
CA ASP A 184 45.96 24.71 -36.71
C ASP A 184 47.44 24.41 -37.02
N ALA A 185 47.75 24.41 -38.31
CA ALA A 185 49.04 24.67 -38.88
C ALA A 185 48.85 25.50 -40.14
#